data_16a5ab995a844784e641d0f53448f71e
#
_entry.id   16a5ab995a844784e641d0f53448f71e
#
_cell.length_a   1.000
_cell.length_b   1.000
_cell.length_c   1.000
_cell.angle_alpha   90.00
_cell.angle_beta   90.00
_cell.angle_gamma   90.00
#
_symmetry.space_group_name_H-M   'P 1'
#
loop_
_entity.id
_entity.type
_entity.pdbx_description
1 polymer ?
#
loop_
_entity_poly.entity_id
_entity_poly.type
_entity_poly.pdbx_seq_one_letter_code
_entity_poly.pdbx_strand_id
1 'polypeptide(L)'
;GKTIFMSAHDLELALQIADKVWMMDKENGVTIGTPEDLSLNGTLSNFFSRKGIMFDQNTGLFKINNEYSVKMHLEGHGQKYAMVRKALLRNGILAGREIESDVYIETGNLQTEGFLLHLPENEVRKAEDIEVLLKLVSGYLVNSIYS
;
A
#
# COMPACT_ATOMS: atom_id res chain seq x y z
N GLY A 1 33.10 -5.84 -21.90
CA GLY A 1 32.01 -5.53 -20.98
C GLY A 1 32.26 -6.16 -19.62
N LYS A 2 31.71 -5.56 -18.59
CA LYS A 2 31.73 -6.11 -17.23
C LYS A 2 30.39 -6.74 -16.93
N THR A 3 30.37 -7.93 -16.37
CA THR A 3 29.16 -8.58 -15.86
C THR A 3 29.00 -8.17 -14.39
N ILE A 4 27.83 -7.59 -14.05
CA ILE A 4 27.49 -7.25 -12.68
C ILE A 4 26.35 -8.17 -12.24
N PHE A 5 26.57 -8.90 -11.15
CA PHE A 5 25.56 -9.70 -10.49
C PHE A 5 25.16 -9.02 -9.17
N MET A 6 23.88 -8.72 -8.98
CA MET A 6 23.41 -8.06 -7.79
C MET A 6 22.12 -8.70 -7.26
N SER A 7 21.99 -8.72 -5.95
CA SER A 7 20.75 -8.99 -5.25
C SER A 7 20.12 -7.66 -4.86
N ALA A 8 18.86 -7.47 -5.11
CA ALA A 8 18.18 -6.22 -4.83
C ALA A 8 16.92 -6.42 -3.97
N HIS A 9 16.69 -5.51 -3.03
CA HIS A 9 15.47 -5.44 -2.23
C HIS A 9 14.44 -4.48 -2.85
N ASP A 10 14.88 -3.54 -3.67
CA ASP A 10 14.01 -2.68 -4.46
C ASP A 10 13.73 -3.31 -5.81
N LEU A 11 12.60 -3.97 -5.88
CA LEU A 11 12.21 -4.74 -7.04
C LEU A 11 11.92 -3.87 -8.28
N GLU A 12 11.25 -2.72 -8.07
CA GLU A 12 10.93 -1.80 -9.17
C GLU A 12 12.20 -1.24 -9.80
N LEU A 13 13.14 -0.82 -8.96
CA LEU A 13 14.43 -0.33 -9.45
C LEU A 13 15.22 -1.44 -10.13
N ALA A 14 15.26 -2.64 -9.56
CA ALA A 14 15.94 -3.78 -10.16
C ALA A 14 15.40 -4.11 -11.56
N LEU A 15 14.09 -4.08 -11.76
CA LEU A 15 13.47 -4.32 -13.07
C LEU A 15 13.76 -3.22 -14.10
N GLN A 16 14.02 -1.98 -13.64
CA GLN A 16 14.37 -0.87 -14.51
C GLN A 16 15.82 -0.92 -15.03
N ILE A 17 16.74 -1.45 -14.23
CA ILE A 17 18.18 -1.38 -14.55
C ILE A 17 18.79 -2.72 -14.96
N ALA A 18 18.12 -3.84 -14.71
CA ALA A 18 18.67 -5.17 -15.01
C ALA A 18 18.52 -5.53 -16.49
N ASP A 19 19.58 -6.02 -17.09
CA ASP A 19 19.53 -6.61 -18.44
C ASP A 19 18.86 -7.98 -18.43
N LYS A 20 19.05 -8.75 -17.37
CA LYS A 20 18.42 -10.06 -17.13
C LYS A 20 18.07 -10.23 -15.66
N VAL A 21 16.94 -10.87 -15.43
CA VAL A 21 16.46 -11.24 -14.10
C VAL A 21 16.44 -12.76 -13.96
N TRP A 22 16.95 -13.23 -12.85
CA TRP A 22 16.88 -14.63 -12.45
C TRP A 22 15.87 -14.76 -11.31
N MET A 23 14.80 -15.47 -11.57
CA MET A 23 13.76 -15.74 -10.60
C MET A 23 13.90 -17.16 -10.09
N MET A 24 14.04 -17.33 -8.79
CA MET A 24 14.16 -18.64 -8.15
C MET A 24 12.90 -18.95 -7.34
N ASP A 25 12.26 -20.05 -7.70
CA ASP A 25 11.06 -20.55 -7.03
C ASP A 25 11.28 -22.02 -6.65
N LYS A 26 10.85 -22.39 -5.45
CA LYS A 26 10.96 -23.77 -4.98
C LYS A 26 10.16 -24.77 -5.82
N GLU A 27 9.05 -24.32 -6.41
CA GLU A 27 8.16 -25.17 -7.20
C GLU A 27 8.53 -25.20 -8.68
N ASN A 28 8.97 -24.09 -9.24
CA ASN A 28 9.21 -23.92 -10.68
C ASN A 28 10.69 -23.82 -11.05
N GLY A 29 11.59 -23.91 -10.08
CA GLY A 29 13.03 -23.82 -10.30
C GLY A 29 13.49 -22.40 -10.62
N VAL A 30 14.38 -22.28 -11.62
CA VAL A 30 14.97 -21.01 -12.03
C VAL A 30 14.42 -20.58 -13.38
N THR A 31 13.88 -19.39 -13.46
CA THR A 31 13.45 -18.75 -14.72
C THR A 31 14.33 -17.52 -14.98
N ILE A 32 14.82 -17.41 -16.21
CA ILE A 32 15.74 -16.34 -16.62
C ILE A 32 15.16 -15.62 -17.82
N GLY A 33 15.17 -14.29 -17.81
CA GLY A 33 14.74 -13.49 -18.95
C GLY A 33 15.00 -12.00 -18.75
N THR A 34 14.74 -11.23 -19.79
CA THR A 34 14.66 -9.79 -19.63
C THR A 34 13.43 -9.42 -18.79
N PRO A 35 13.45 -8.32 -18.03
CA PRO A 35 12.28 -7.87 -17.28
C PRO A 35 11.03 -7.74 -18.15
N GLU A 36 11.20 -7.25 -19.36
CA GLU A 36 10.12 -7.03 -20.32
C GLU A 36 9.50 -8.35 -20.80
N ASP A 37 10.31 -9.32 -21.18
CA ASP A 37 9.82 -10.65 -21.61
C ASP A 37 9.10 -11.38 -20.47
N LEU A 38 9.66 -11.32 -19.26
CA LEU A 38 9.05 -11.91 -18.06
C LEU A 38 7.74 -11.22 -17.68
N SER A 39 7.60 -9.93 -17.99
CA SER A 39 6.35 -9.20 -17.85
C SER A 39 5.32 -9.64 -18.89
N LEU A 40 5.70 -9.65 -20.16
CA LEU A 40 4.81 -9.96 -21.29
C LEU A 40 4.28 -11.40 -21.25
N ASN A 41 5.10 -12.36 -20.87
CA ASN A 41 4.69 -13.77 -20.78
C ASN A 41 3.94 -14.13 -19.47
N GLY A 42 3.73 -13.16 -18.58
CA GLY A 42 3.01 -13.36 -17.32
C GLY A 42 3.83 -13.99 -16.19
N THR A 43 5.12 -14.29 -16.40
CA THR A 43 5.97 -14.92 -15.38
C THR A 43 6.08 -14.06 -14.12
N LEU A 44 6.29 -12.74 -14.26
CA LEU A 44 6.34 -11.82 -13.13
C LEU A 44 5.01 -11.80 -12.35
N SER A 45 3.90 -11.69 -13.08
CA SER A 45 2.57 -11.68 -12.45
C SER A 45 2.30 -12.97 -11.67
N ASN A 46 2.62 -14.13 -12.24
CA ASN A 46 2.40 -15.43 -11.59
C ASN A 46 3.30 -15.63 -10.36
N PHE A 47 4.55 -15.19 -10.45
CA PHE A 47 5.51 -15.32 -9.34
C PHE A 47 5.10 -14.48 -8.14
N PHE A 48 4.67 -13.23 -8.37
CA PHE A 48 4.32 -12.30 -7.30
C PHE A 48 2.90 -12.42 -6.80
N SER A 49 1.94 -12.87 -7.62
CA SER A 49 0.55 -13.07 -7.19
C SER A 49 0.42 -14.08 -6.05
N ARG A 50 1.26 -15.11 -6.03
CA ARG A 50 1.35 -16.09 -4.95
C ARG A 50 1.78 -15.47 -3.61
N LYS A 51 2.40 -14.30 -3.64
CA LYS A 51 2.85 -13.55 -2.46
C LYS A 51 1.91 -12.40 -2.10
N GLY A 52 0.71 -12.34 -2.71
CA GLY A 52 -0.24 -11.23 -2.50
C GLY A 52 0.20 -9.91 -3.14
N ILE A 53 1.13 -9.96 -4.09
CA ILE A 53 1.62 -8.80 -4.82
C ILE A 53 1.11 -8.89 -6.25
N MET A 54 0.43 -7.87 -6.73
CA MET A 54 -0.01 -7.77 -8.11
C MET A 54 0.99 -6.97 -8.94
N PHE A 55 1.34 -7.50 -10.09
CA PHE A 55 2.09 -6.77 -11.10
C PHE A 55 1.13 -6.20 -12.13
N ASP A 56 1.08 -4.89 -12.24
CA ASP A 56 0.27 -4.19 -13.24
C ASP A 56 1.05 -4.10 -14.56
N GLN A 57 0.66 -4.90 -15.53
CA GLN A 57 1.34 -4.97 -16.84
C GLN A 57 1.25 -3.66 -17.64
N ASN A 58 0.24 -2.83 -17.40
CA ASN A 58 0.08 -1.57 -18.13
C ASN A 58 1.02 -0.48 -17.61
N THR A 59 1.28 -0.47 -16.32
CA THR A 59 2.14 0.53 -15.68
C THR A 59 3.54 0.02 -15.38
N GLY A 60 3.76 -1.30 -15.39
CA GLY A 60 5.00 -1.92 -14.96
C GLY A 60 5.28 -1.80 -13.46
N LEU A 61 4.27 -1.48 -12.67
CA LEU A 61 4.40 -1.25 -11.22
C LEU A 61 3.80 -2.41 -10.41
N PHE A 62 4.36 -2.61 -9.22
CA PHE A 62 3.81 -3.54 -8.26
C PHE A 62 2.78 -2.88 -7.37
N LYS A 63 1.67 -3.57 -7.15
CA LYS A 63 0.62 -3.20 -6.21
C LYS A 63 0.43 -4.33 -5.22
N ILE A 64 0.30 -3.98 -3.94
CA ILE A 64 -0.12 -4.96 -2.94
C ILE A 64 -1.61 -5.21 -3.17
N ASN A 65 -1.99 -6.47 -3.34
CA ASN A 65 -3.40 -6.84 -3.44
C ASN A 65 -4.02 -6.81 -2.03
N ASN A 66 -4.44 -5.64 -1.61
CA ASN A 66 -5.20 -5.50 -0.38
C ASN A 66 -6.68 -5.70 -0.70
N GLU A 67 -7.26 -6.78 -0.19
CA GLU A 67 -8.70 -6.82 -0.02
C GLU A 67 -9.05 -5.80 1.06
N TYR A 68 -9.64 -4.68 0.63
CA TYR A 68 -10.07 -3.64 1.56
C TYR A 68 -11.32 -4.11 2.29
N SER A 69 -11.15 -4.50 3.54
CA SER A 69 -12.24 -4.92 4.40
C SER A 69 -13.01 -3.74 5.01
N VAL A 70 -12.38 -2.58 5.05
CA VAL A 70 -12.92 -1.37 5.67
C VAL A 70 -12.84 -0.19 4.71
N LYS A 71 -13.89 0.62 4.68
CA LYS A 71 -13.93 1.90 3.96
C LYS A 71 -14.12 3.03 4.96
N MET A 72 -13.41 4.14 4.75
CA MET A 72 -13.43 5.29 5.65
C MET A 72 -13.37 6.60 4.89
N HIS A 73 -14.14 7.59 5.32
CA HIS A 73 -14.02 8.93 4.77
C HIS A 73 -12.72 9.59 5.24
N LEU A 74 -12.03 10.25 4.33
CA LEU A 74 -10.80 10.98 4.60
C LEU A 74 -10.92 12.41 4.06
N GLU A 75 -10.90 13.37 4.96
CA GLU A 75 -10.98 14.80 4.65
C GLU A 75 -9.60 15.45 4.67
N GLY A 76 -9.36 16.36 3.75
CA GLY A 76 -8.13 17.14 3.68
C GLY A 76 -7.53 17.22 2.29
N HIS A 77 -6.35 17.80 2.20
CA HIS A 77 -5.63 18.06 0.96
C HIS A 77 -4.11 17.93 1.12
N GLY A 78 -3.43 17.81 -0.03
CA GLY A 78 -1.99 17.90 -0.10
C GLY A 78 -1.26 16.68 0.45
N GLN A 79 -0.04 16.91 0.91
CA GLN A 79 0.89 15.85 1.31
C GLN A 79 0.40 15.03 2.51
N LYS A 80 -0.16 15.68 3.53
CA LYS A 80 -0.71 14.99 4.70
C LYS A 80 -1.83 14.02 4.31
N TYR A 81 -2.76 14.47 3.48
CA TYR A 81 -3.82 13.62 2.94
C TYR A 81 -3.27 12.42 2.19
N ALA A 82 -2.31 12.65 1.29
CA ALA A 82 -1.70 11.57 0.49
C ALA A 82 -0.99 10.54 1.38
N MET A 83 -0.26 10.98 2.40
CA MET A 83 0.47 10.09 3.31
C MET A 83 -0.47 9.30 4.22
N VAL A 84 -1.51 9.92 4.77
CA VAL A 84 -2.53 9.21 5.56
C VAL A 84 -3.27 8.19 4.71
N ARG A 85 -3.71 8.57 3.51
CA ARG A 85 -4.35 7.64 2.58
C ARG A 85 -3.47 6.43 2.28
N LYS A 86 -2.20 6.65 2.00
CA LYS A 86 -1.22 5.58 1.74
C LYS A 86 -1.06 4.65 2.96
N ALA A 87 -0.97 5.22 4.16
CA ALA A 87 -0.84 4.44 5.39
C ALA A 87 -2.08 3.59 5.67
N LEU A 88 -3.28 4.14 5.47
CA LEU A 88 -4.55 3.41 5.62
C LEU A 88 -4.68 2.28 4.59
N LEU A 89 -4.36 2.54 3.32
CA LEU A 89 -4.35 1.52 2.26
C LEU A 89 -3.45 0.34 2.62
N ARG A 90 -2.26 0.61 3.12
CA ARG A 90 -1.31 -0.41 3.57
C ARG A 90 -1.86 -1.27 4.70
N ASN A 91 -2.77 -0.74 5.50
CA ASN A 91 -3.45 -1.43 6.59
C ASN A 91 -4.84 -1.99 6.19
N GLY A 92 -5.13 -2.11 4.91
CA GLY A 92 -6.37 -2.69 4.40
C GLY A 92 -7.59 -1.79 4.48
N ILE A 93 -7.40 -0.47 4.66
CA ILE A 93 -8.47 0.51 4.76
C ILE A 93 -8.49 1.37 3.49
N LEU A 94 -9.58 1.30 2.75
CA LEU A 94 -9.82 2.20 1.62
C LEU A 94 -10.35 3.53 2.14
N ALA A 95 -9.57 4.59 1.97
CA ALA A 95 -9.94 5.92 2.45
C ALA A 95 -9.94 6.95 1.31
N GLY A 96 -10.92 7.83 1.33
CA GLY A 96 -11.05 8.88 0.33
C GLY A 96 -12.18 9.85 0.65
N ARG A 97 -12.18 10.99 -0.04
CA ARG A 97 -13.23 12.03 0.10
C ARG A 97 -14.57 11.58 -0.44
N GLU A 98 -14.55 10.69 -1.43
CA GLU A 98 -15.72 10.13 -2.10
C GLU A 98 -16.42 9.03 -1.28
N ILE A 99 -15.82 8.62 -0.17
CA ILE A 99 -16.36 7.55 0.67
C ILE A 99 -17.19 8.18 1.80
N GLU A 100 -18.43 7.74 1.92
CA GLU A 100 -19.29 8.12 3.04
C GLU A 100 -19.09 7.14 4.21
N SER A 101 -18.86 7.67 5.39
CA SER A 101 -18.66 6.88 6.61
C SER A 101 -18.96 7.74 7.83
N ASP A 102 -19.57 7.14 8.85
CA ASP A 102 -19.79 7.79 10.16
C ASP A 102 -18.49 8.03 10.92
N VAL A 103 -17.44 7.33 10.54
CA VAL A 103 -16.09 7.51 11.06
C VAL A 103 -15.24 8.15 9.98
N TYR A 104 -14.62 9.25 10.30
CA TYR A 104 -13.77 9.93 9.33
C TYR A 104 -12.52 10.55 9.97
N ILE A 105 -11.52 10.74 9.13
CA ILE A 105 -10.25 11.35 9.51
C ILE A 105 -10.14 12.69 8.81
N GLU A 106 -9.77 13.71 9.60
CA GLU A 106 -9.43 15.03 9.11
C GLU A 106 -7.93 15.25 9.22
N THR A 107 -7.28 15.48 8.07
CA THR A 107 -5.83 15.65 8.04
C THR A 107 -5.38 17.09 8.26
N GLY A 108 -6.29 18.06 8.14
CA GLY A 108 -5.92 19.46 8.16
C GLY A 108 -5.01 19.88 7.01
N ASN A 109 -4.28 20.95 7.21
CA ASN A 109 -3.26 21.44 6.30
C ASN A 109 -1.85 21.28 6.92
N LEU A 110 -0.80 21.67 6.19
CA LEU A 110 0.59 21.57 6.68
C LEU A 110 0.89 22.40 7.93
N GLN A 111 0.07 23.42 8.22
CA GLN A 111 0.20 24.28 9.39
C GLN A 111 -0.55 23.74 10.60
N THR A 112 -1.48 22.80 10.39
CA THR A 112 -2.26 22.17 11.47
C THR A 112 -1.43 21.03 12.07
N GLU A 113 -1.25 21.04 13.38
CA GLU A 113 -0.58 19.96 14.07
C GLU A 113 -1.49 18.72 14.21
N GLY A 114 -0.96 17.59 13.80
CA GLY A 114 -1.61 16.30 14.00
C GLY A 114 -2.80 16.03 13.06
N PHE A 115 -3.63 15.10 13.50
CA PHE A 115 -4.78 14.55 12.78
C PHE A 115 -5.95 14.40 13.74
N LEU A 116 -7.18 14.51 13.24
CA LEU A 116 -8.38 14.27 14.02
C LEU A 116 -9.11 13.04 13.52
N LEU A 117 -9.43 12.12 14.41
CA LEU A 117 -10.30 10.99 14.17
C LEU A 117 -11.66 11.28 14.77
N HIS A 118 -12.67 11.42 13.93
CA HIS A 118 -14.05 11.61 14.30
C HIS A 118 -14.78 10.29 14.38
N LEU A 119 -15.32 9.98 15.53
CA LEU A 119 -16.04 8.76 15.84
C LEU A 119 -17.54 9.05 16.02
N PRO A 120 -18.41 8.02 16.01
CA PRO A 120 -19.82 8.19 16.32
C PRO A 120 -20.04 8.89 17.66
N GLU A 121 -21.24 9.44 17.86
CA GLU A 121 -21.63 10.17 19.08
C GLU A 121 -20.81 11.46 19.33
N ASN A 122 -20.27 12.05 18.25
CA ASN A 122 -19.45 13.29 18.31
C ASN A 122 -18.15 13.14 19.14
N GLU A 123 -17.67 11.95 19.32
CA GLU A 123 -16.35 11.71 19.91
C GLU A 123 -15.25 12.09 18.91
N VAL A 124 -14.27 12.86 19.33
CA VAL A 124 -13.12 13.26 18.53
C VAL A 124 -11.84 12.92 19.27
N ARG A 125 -10.93 12.23 18.60
CA ARG A 125 -9.61 11.89 19.12
C ARG A 125 -8.51 12.53 18.28
N LYS A 126 -7.55 13.15 18.94
CA LYS A 126 -6.39 13.76 18.29
C LYS A 126 -5.22 12.76 18.23
N ALA A 127 -4.58 12.67 17.07
CA ALA A 127 -3.33 11.95 16.86
C ALA A 127 -2.23 12.94 16.50
N GLU A 128 -1.08 12.83 17.13
CA GLU A 128 0.07 13.71 16.88
C GLU A 128 0.78 13.37 15.58
N ASP A 129 0.78 12.09 15.23
CA ASP A 129 1.39 11.55 14.02
C ASP A 129 0.57 10.41 13.41
N ILE A 130 1.03 9.90 12.26
CA ILE A 130 0.33 8.82 11.54
C ILE A 130 0.39 7.50 12.33
N GLU A 131 1.44 7.22 13.04
CA GLU A 131 1.55 5.99 13.86
C GLU A 131 0.47 5.97 14.96
N VAL A 132 0.30 7.06 15.68
CA VAL A 132 -0.75 7.21 16.70
C VAL A 132 -2.14 7.14 16.05
N LEU A 133 -2.33 7.80 14.89
CA LEU A 133 -3.58 7.73 14.15
C LEU A 133 -3.96 6.29 13.78
N LEU A 134 -3.02 5.52 13.24
CA LEU A 134 -3.24 4.12 12.90
C LEU A 134 -3.59 3.27 14.12
N LYS A 135 -2.98 3.52 15.26
CA LYS A 135 -3.32 2.84 16.54
C LYS A 135 -4.74 3.16 16.98
N LEU A 136 -5.16 4.43 16.89
CA LEU A 136 -6.51 4.84 17.24
C LEU A 136 -7.56 4.21 16.31
N VAL A 137 -7.31 4.22 15.01
CA VAL A 137 -8.19 3.60 14.02
C VAL A 137 -8.28 2.08 14.25
N SER A 138 -7.17 1.41 14.43
CA SER A 138 -7.11 -0.03 14.71
C SER A 138 -7.84 -0.38 16.01
N GLY A 139 -7.65 0.38 17.06
CA GLY A 139 -8.34 0.19 18.34
C GLY A 139 -9.86 0.34 18.20
N TYR A 140 -10.33 1.33 17.46
CA TYR A 140 -11.75 1.52 17.18
C TYR A 140 -12.33 0.34 16.39
N LEU A 141 -11.66 -0.10 15.31
CA LEU A 141 -12.13 -1.19 14.46
C LEU A 141 -12.20 -2.52 15.23
N VAL A 142 -11.23 -2.82 16.08
CA VAL A 142 -11.26 -4.01 16.94
C VAL A 142 -12.46 -3.96 17.91
N ASN A 143 -12.66 -2.82 18.57
CA ASN A 143 -13.78 -2.66 19.51
C ASN A 143 -15.16 -2.73 18.82
N SER A 144 -15.27 -2.22 17.58
CA SER A 144 -16.53 -2.27 16.81
C SER A 144 -16.89 -3.68 16.33
N ILE A 145 -15.92 -4.56 16.13
CA ILE A 145 -16.14 -5.95 15.72
C ILE A 145 -16.59 -6.82 16.91
N TYR A 146 -16.14 -6.50 18.13
CA TYR A 146 -16.42 -7.28 19.35
C TYR A 146 -17.55 -6.70 20.22
N SER A 147 -18.19 -5.64 19.77
CA SER A 147 -19.33 -5.05 20.48
C SER A 147 -20.67 -5.58 19.98
#